data_6202e7a9ecdb756922f2d0a1af6f01ff
#
_entry.id   6202e7a9ecdb756922f2d0a1af6f01ff
#
_cell.length_a   1.000
_cell.length_b   1.000
_cell.length_c   1.000
_cell.angle_alpha   90.00
_cell.angle_beta   90.00
_cell.angle_gamma   90.00
#
_symmetry.space_group_name_H-M   'P 1'
#
loop_
_entity.id
_entity.type
_entity.pdbx_description
1 polymer ?
#
loop_
_entity_poly.entity_id
_entity_poly.type
_entity_poly.pdbx_seq_one_letter_code
_entity_poly.pdbx_strand_id
1 'polypeptide(L)'
;MTQYRFMAGVTIKIFAAFHVFNEAVASSQPCAGWSMYPTLDATGDAVLLLPMAYWRPKIWGMSNKRPERGDLVVTTNMNNPAYTVCKRVIGIEGDVVEIEPTRSVDGSKSWAQGRFLRVPKGHIWIVGDNLSNSTDSRDYGPVPIAMVKGKVTHRIWHRGWLDWTTLGPNMSYLGPSPVPPPGSVQPRPL
;
A
#
# COMPACT_ATOMS: atom_id res chain seq x y z
N MET A 1 14.56 -48.61 -0.49
CA MET A 1 14.35 -47.58 -1.52
C MET A 1 12.94 -46.92 -1.46
N THR A 2 11.88 -47.63 -1.13
CA THR A 2 10.49 -47.11 -1.11
C THR A 2 10.26 -46.04 -0.04
N GLN A 3 10.86 -46.19 1.15
CA GLN A 3 10.66 -45.24 2.26
C GLN A 3 11.27 -43.87 1.99
N TYR A 4 12.45 -43.80 1.37
CA TYR A 4 13.07 -42.50 0.98
C TYR A 4 12.24 -41.75 -0.08
N ARG A 5 11.67 -42.47 -1.04
CA ARG A 5 10.79 -41.86 -2.06
C ARG A 5 9.52 -41.33 -1.44
N PHE A 6 8.94 -42.01 -0.47
CA PHE A 6 7.78 -41.56 0.28
C PHE A 6 8.13 -40.29 1.10
N MET A 7 9.21 -40.30 1.87
CA MET A 7 9.65 -39.15 2.65
C MET A 7 9.95 -37.94 1.77
N ALA A 8 10.66 -38.11 0.66
CA ALA A 8 10.92 -37.04 -0.30
C ALA A 8 9.61 -36.44 -0.85
N GLY A 9 8.64 -37.28 -1.20
CA GLY A 9 7.33 -36.82 -1.68
C GLY A 9 6.56 -36.01 -0.64
N VAL A 10 6.59 -36.41 0.63
CA VAL A 10 5.97 -35.66 1.73
C VAL A 10 6.67 -34.31 1.93
N THR A 11 8.00 -34.30 1.95
CA THR A 11 8.80 -33.07 2.11
C THR A 11 8.49 -32.06 1.00
N ILE A 12 8.45 -32.49 -0.27
CA ILE A 12 8.12 -31.62 -1.40
C ILE A 12 6.72 -31.02 -1.23
N LYS A 13 5.72 -31.81 -0.81
CA LYS A 13 4.36 -31.32 -0.60
C LYS A 13 4.28 -30.26 0.51
N ILE A 14 5.03 -30.47 1.62
CA ILE A 14 5.09 -29.50 2.71
C ILE A 14 5.71 -28.18 2.23
N PHE A 15 6.84 -28.24 1.53
CA PHE A 15 7.47 -27.04 0.99
C PHE A 15 6.57 -26.32 -0.03
N ALA A 16 5.91 -27.06 -0.91
CA ALA A 16 4.97 -26.48 -1.88
C ALA A 16 3.78 -25.81 -1.17
N ALA A 17 3.20 -26.47 -0.16
CA ALA A 17 2.11 -25.89 0.62
C ALA A 17 2.55 -24.65 1.38
N PHE A 18 3.74 -24.65 1.98
CA PHE A 18 4.31 -23.48 2.66
C PHE A 18 4.57 -22.31 1.70
N HIS A 19 5.10 -22.62 0.51
CA HIS A 19 5.31 -21.61 -0.53
C HIS A 19 4.00 -20.97 -0.97
N VAL A 20 2.99 -21.79 -1.28
CA VAL A 20 1.64 -21.30 -1.65
C VAL A 20 1.03 -20.48 -0.51
N PHE A 21 1.20 -20.89 0.73
CA PHE A 21 0.71 -20.13 1.87
C PHE A 21 1.36 -18.75 1.95
N ASN A 22 2.68 -18.66 1.82
CA ASN A 22 3.39 -17.38 1.85
C ASN A 22 3.00 -16.46 0.71
N GLU A 23 2.82 -16.97 -0.49
CA GLU A 23 2.45 -16.15 -1.65
C GLU A 23 0.99 -15.70 -1.62
N ALA A 24 0.09 -16.56 -1.16
CA ALA A 24 -1.35 -16.31 -1.29
C ALA A 24 -1.99 -15.77 -0.01
N VAL A 25 -1.58 -16.24 1.16
CA VAL A 25 -2.29 -15.98 2.44
C VAL A 25 -1.62 -14.89 3.26
N ALA A 26 -0.35 -15.09 3.60
CA ALA A 26 0.37 -14.17 4.48
C ALA A 26 1.88 -14.25 4.23
N SER A 27 2.53 -13.12 4.05
CA SER A 27 3.98 -13.05 3.90
C SER A 27 4.58 -11.93 4.76
N SER A 28 5.83 -12.15 5.16
CA SER A 28 6.64 -11.10 5.79
C SER A 28 7.29 -10.26 4.71
N GLN A 29 7.14 -8.93 4.82
CA GLN A 29 7.75 -7.98 3.90
C GLN A 29 8.66 -7.01 4.66
N PRO A 30 9.95 -6.94 4.32
CA PRO A 30 10.81 -5.91 4.88
C PRO A 30 10.42 -4.54 4.32
N CYS A 31 10.30 -3.56 5.22
CA CYS A 31 10.03 -2.17 4.89
C CYS A 31 11.14 -1.30 5.46
N ALA A 32 11.84 -0.56 4.60
CA ALA A 32 12.88 0.38 4.98
C ALA A 32 12.66 1.71 4.28
N GLY A 33 13.13 2.79 4.89
CA GLY A 33 13.04 4.14 4.34
C GLY A 33 12.11 5.05 5.13
N TRP A 34 12.31 6.32 4.93
CA TRP A 34 11.67 7.40 5.72
C TRP A 34 10.21 7.67 5.35
N SER A 35 9.71 7.10 4.25
CA SER A 35 8.40 7.48 3.70
C SER A 35 7.20 7.13 4.58
N MET A 36 7.35 6.15 5.48
CA MET A 36 6.28 5.71 6.39
C MET A 36 6.55 6.06 7.85
N TYR A 37 7.58 6.85 8.13
CA TYR A 37 7.85 7.36 9.48
C TYR A 37 6.72 8.31 9.93
N PRO A 38 6.26 8.29 11.19
CA PRO A 38 6.72 7.46 12.31
C PRO A 38 6.06 6.07 12.41
N THR A 39 5.13 5.72 11.54
CA THR A 39 4.40 4.44 11.60
C THR A 39 5.32 3.24 11.48
N LEU A 40 6.29 3.32 10.55
CA LEU A 40 7.37 2.36 10.38
C LEU A 40 8.72 3.06 10.54
N ASP A 41 9.69 2.34 11.13
CA ASP A 41 11.04 2.86 11.31
C ASP A 41 11.81 2.86 9.99
N ALA A 42 12.58 3.91 9.78
CA ALA A 42 13.40 4.07 8.59
C ALA A 42 14.54 3.07 8.48
N THR A 43 15.02 2.56 9.61
CA THR A 43 16.13 1.60 9.67
C THR A 43 15.75 0.19 9.24
N GLY A 44 14.48 -0.09 9.15
CA GLY A 44 13.91 -1.34 8.66
C GLY A 44 13.03 -2.04 9.69
N ASP A 45 11.77 -2.16 9.34
CA ASP A 45 10.77 -2.97 10.01
C ASP A 45 10.38 -4.14 9.11
N ALA A 46 9.85 -5.23 9.69
CA ALA A 46 9.15 -6.23 8.90
C ALA A 46 7.65 -6.16 9.21
N VAL A 47 6.85 -6.22 8.16
CA VAL A 47 5.40 -6.13 8.25
C VAL A 47 4.72 -7.40 7.73
N LEU A 48 3.56 -7.71 8.27
CA LEU A 48 2.72 -8.80 7.82
C LEU A 48 1.84 -8.32 6.67
N LEU A 49 2.11 -8.87 5.48
CA LEU A 49 1.33 -8.63 4.27
C LEU A 49 0.29 -9.75 4.09
N LEU A 50 -0.95 -9.39 3.86
CA LEU A 50 -2.06 -10.30 3.58
C LEU A 50 -2.58 -10.07 2.16
N PRO A 51 -2.12 -10.83 1.15
CA PRO A 51 -2.62 -10.73 -0.23
C PRO A 51 -4.11 -11.06 -0.31
N MET A 52 -4.58 -12.08 0.38
CA MET A 52 -5.99 -12.49 0.42
C MET A 52 -6.92 -11.45 1.09
N ALA A 53 -6.41 -10.39 1.69
CA ALA A 53 -7.27 -9.33 2.20
C ALA A 53 -8.11 -8.70 1.08
N TYR A 54 -7.55 -8.60 -0.13
CA TYR A 54 -8.22 -8.03 -1.31
C TYR A 54 -8.50 -9.05 -2.41
N TRP A 55 -7.60 -10.04 -2.60
CA TRP A 55 -7.67 -11.04 -3.66
C TRP A 55 -8.16 -12.36 -3.10
N ARG A 56 -9.49 -12.60 -3.15
CA ARG A 56 -10.09 -13.84 -2.65
C ARG A 56 -10.43 -14.76 -3.80
N PRO A 57 -10.08 -16.07 -3.71
CA PRO A 57 -10.46 -17.02 -4.71
C PRO A 57 -11.99 -17.10 -4.85
N LYS A 58 -12.51 -16.98 -6.06
CA LYS A 58 -13.96 -17.08 -6.34
C LYS A 58 -14.56 -18.42 -5.92
N ILE A 59 -13.72 -19.47 -5.84
CA ILE A 59 -14.14 -20.83 -5.45
C ILE A 59 -14.75 -20.88 -4.04
N TRP A 60 -14.47 -19.87 -3.19
CA TRP A 60 -15.01 -19.82 -1.83
C TRP A 60 -16.25 -18.94 -1.70
N GLY A 61 -16.83 -18.52 -2.81
CA GLY A 61 -18.03 -17.66 -2.82
C GLY A 61 -17.83 -16.28 -2.19
N MET A 62 -16.59 -15.89 -1.90
CA MET A 62 -16.27 -14.61 -1.31
C MET A 62 -16.08 -13.55 -2.38
N SER A 63 -16.67 -12.37 -2.17
CA SER A 63 -16.39 -11.23 -3.02
C SER A 63 -15.03 -10.62 -2.67
N ASN A 64 -14.29 -10.12 -3.66
CA ASN A 64 -13.07 -9.37 -3.44
C ASN A 64 -13.39 -8.11 -2.64
N LYS A 65 -12.68 -7.90 -1.54
CA LYS A 65 -12.68 -6.62 -0.86
C LYS A 65 -11.81 -5.64 -1.65
N ARG A 66 -12.19 -4.38 -1.62
CA ARG A 66 -11.35 -3.29 -2.15
C ARG A 66 -10.56 -2.65 -1.02
N PRO A 67 -9.42 -2.01 -1.32
CA PRO A 67 -8.73 -1.16 -0.36
C PRO A 67 -9.67 -0.09 0.19
N GLU A 68 -9.58 0.15 1.50
CA GLU A 68 -10.37 1.16 2.20
C GLU A 68 -9.46 2.31 2.64
N ARG A 69 -10.04 3.49 2.88
CA ARG A 69 -9.27 4.64 3.39
C ARG A 69 -8.64 4.29 4.73
N GLY A 70 -7.37 4.66 4.90
CA GLY A 70 -6.58 4.35 6.08
C GLY A 70 -5.81 3.04 5.99
N ASP A 71 -6.13 2.15 5.04
CA ASP A 71 -5.39 0.90 4.87
C ASP A 71 -3.93 1.17 4.52
N LEU A 72 -3.05 0.41 5.16
CA LEU A 72 -1.66 0.29 4.72
C LEU A 72 -1.59 -0.80 3.64
N VAL A 73 -1.02 -0.47 2.51
CA VAL A 73 -0.93 -1.37 1.36
C VAL A 73 0.50 -1.47 0.84
N VAL A 74 0.86 -2.65 0.38
CA VAL A 74 2.06 -2.83 -0.44
C VAL A 74 1.64 -2.82 -1.90
N THR A 75 2.27 -1.97 -2.69
CA THR A 75 2.03 -1.86 -4.14
C THR A 75 3.33 -2.00 -4.90
N THR A 76 3.24 -2.34 -6.19
CA THR A 76 4.36 -2.20 -7.10
C THR A 76 4.72 -0.72 -7.23
N ASN A 77 6.01 -0.39 -7.21
CA ASN A 77 6.48 0.99 -7.37
C ASN A 77 6.21 1.47 -8.80
N MET A 78 5.56 2.63 -8.93
CA MET A 78 5.20 3.20 -10.25
C MET A 78 6.42 3.61 -11.08
N ASN A 79 7.50 4.05 -10.43
CA ASN A 79 8.72 4.49 -11.11
C ASN A 79 9.67 3.34 -11.43
N ASN A 80 9.63 2.25 -10.63
CA ASN A 80 10.46 1.08 -10.85
C ASN A 80 9.71 -0.19 -10.46
N PRO A 81 9.09 -0.91 -11.42
CA PRO A 81 8.28 -2.09 -11.16
C PRO A 81 9.01 -3.28 -10.52
N ALA A 82 10.35 -3.27 -10.49
CA ALA A 82 11.13 -4.30 -9.81
C ALA A 82 11.03 -4.22 -8.28
N TYR A 83 10.57 -3.08 -7.75
CA TYR A 83 10.44 -2.86 -6.32
C TYR A 83 8.97 -2.71 -5.90
N THR A 84 8.73 -2.91 -4.61
CA THR A 84 7.46 -2.64 -3.95
C THR A 84 7.61 -1.49 -2.97
N VAL A 85 6.52 -0.79 -2.72
CA VAL A 85 6.44 0.30 -1.74
C VAL A 85 5.27 0.07 -0.79
N CYS A 86 5.47 0.40 0.48
CA CYS A 86 4.41 0.45 1.47
C CYS A 86 3.90 1.89 1.56
N LYS A 87 2.59 2.09 1.47
CA LYS A 87 1.93 3.40 1.52
C LYS A 87 0.55 3.29 2.17
N ARG A 88 -0.02 4.43 2.57
CA ARG A 88 -1.37 4.51 3.12
C ARG A 88 -2.38 4.96 2.06
N VAL A 89 -3.53 4.30 2.02
CA VAL A 89 -4.65 4.67 1.17
C VAL A 89 -5.35 5.90 1.76
N ILE A 90 -5.34 7.00 1.04
CA ILE A 90 -5.96 8.26 1.44
C ILE A 90 -7.25 8.49 0.68
N GLY A 91 -7.32 8.03 -0.56
CA GLY A 91 -8.50 8.16 -1.41
C GLY A 91 -8.80 6.87 -2.16
N ILE A 92 -10.08 6.61 -2.36
CA ILE A 92 -10.59 5.49 -3.13
C ILE A 92 -11.37 6.01 -4.35
N GLU A 93 -11.77 5.11 -5.25
CA GLU A 93 -12.57 5.43 -6.44
C GLU A 93 -13.70 6.41 -6.15
N GLY A 94 -13.74 7.52 -6.87
CA GLY A 94 -14.74 8.58 -6.75
C GLY A 94 -14.41 9.70 -5.76
N ASP A 95 -13.44 9.50 -4.88
CA ASP A 95 -13.01 10.53 -3.94
C ASP A 95 -12.38 11.71 -4.66
N VAL A 96 -12.51 12.88 -4.04
CA VAL A 96 -11.77 14.06 -4.44
C VAL A 96 -10.62 14.26 -3.46
N VAL A 97 -9.40 14.26 -3.96
CA VAL A 97 -8.17 14.43 -3.20
C VAL A 97 -7.48 15.73 -3.61
N GLU A 98 -6.86 16.39 -2.65
CA GLU A 98 -6.01 17.53 -2.92
C GLU A 98 -4.63 17.02 -3.35
N ILE A 99 -4.17 17.54 -4.49
CA ILE A 99 -2.80 17.34 -4.94
C ILE A 99 -2.02 18.49 -4.31
N GLU A 100 -1.22 18.19 -3.29
CA GLU A 100 -0.27 19.20 -2.80
C GLU A 100 0.52 19.76 -3.98
N PRO A 101 0.74 21.09 -4.05
CA PRO A 101 1.63 21.62 -5.04
C PRO A 101 2.97 20.92 -4.90
N THR A 102 3.30 20.13 -5.90
CA THR A 102 4.59 19.44 -6.01
C THR A 102 5.64 20.49 -5.69
N ARG A 103 6.60 20.15 -4.85
CA ARG A 103 7.78 20.99 -4.64
C ARG A 103 8.26 21.43 -6.02
N SER A 104 8.02 22.68 -6.37
CA SER A 104 8.60 23.21 -7.59
C SER A 104 10.11 23.06 -7.44
N VAL A 105 10.75 22.50 -8.43
CA VAL A 105 12.22 22.25 -8.49
C VAL A 105 13.01 23.54 -8.25
N ASP A 106 12.38 24.70 -8.40
CA ASP A 106 12.93 26.04 -8.23
C ASP A 106 12.71 26.67 -6.85
N GLY A 107 12.10 25.95 -5.89
CA GLY A 107 11.88 26.46 -4.53
C GLY A 107 10.80 27.56 -4.42
N SER A 108 10.13 27.95 -5.49
CA SER A 108 9.03 28.89 -5.44
C SER A 108 7.79 28.19 -4.89
N LYS A 109 7.36 28.56 -3.71
CA LYS A 109 6.05 28.19 -3.16
C LYS A 109 4.97 28.95 -3.91
N SER A 110 4.57 28.45 -5.06
CA SER A 110 3.34 28.91 -5.68
C SER A 110 2.17 28.42 -4.82
N TRP A 111 1.60 29.29 -4.02
CA TRP A 111 0.34 29.13 -3.31
C TRP A 111 -0.85 29.12 -4.28
N ALA A 112 -0.67 28.52 -5.44
CA ALA A 112 -1.72 28.42 -6.44
C ALA A 112 -2.73 27.38 -5.95
N GLN A 113 -3.89 27.89 -5.58
CA GLN A 113 -5.20 27.23 -5.44
C GLN A 113 -5.14 25.71 -5.50
N GLY A 114 -5.45 25.05 -4.38
CA GLY A 114 -5.40 23.60 -4.23
C GLY A 114 -5.91 22.88 -5.48
N ARG A 115 -5.04 22.10 -6.11
CA ARG A 115 -5.43 21.28 -7.25
C ARG A 115 -6.12 20.06 -6.69
N PHE A 116 -7.37 19.85 -7.09
CA PHE A 116 -8.15 18.70 -6.71
C PHE A 116 -8.22 17.71 -7.86
N LEU A 117 -8.11 16.43 -7.54
CA LEU A 117 -8.26 15.33 -8.47
C LEU A 117 -9.35 14.39 -7.99
N ARG A 118 -10.27 14.00 -8.86
CA ARG A 118 -11.16 12.88 -8.59
C ARG A 118 -10.44 11.58 -8.90
N VAL A 119 -10.37 10.67 -7.90
CA VAL A 119 -9.74 9.35 -8.05
C VAL A 119 -10.54 8.54 -9.09
N PRO A 120 -9.91 8.08 -10.18
CA PRO A 120 -10.59 7.37 -11.25
C PRO A 120 -11.10 5.99 -10.79
N LYS A 121 -12.03 5.43 -11.57
CA LYS A 121 -12.51 4.06 -11.35
C LYS A 121 -11.37 3.06 -11.40
N GLY A 122 -11.37 2.12 -10.45
CA GLY A 122 -10.32 1.10 -10.36
C GLY A 122 -8.97 1.58 -9.84
N HIS A 123 -8.89 2.81 -9.32
CA HIS A 123 -7.66 3.39 -8.76
C HIS A 123 -7.83 3.75 -7.29
N ILE A 124 -6.71 3.94 -6.64
CA ILE A 124 -6.57 4.46 -5.28
C ILE A 124 -5.55 5.60 -5.26
N TRP A 125 -5.66 6.47 -4.25
CA TRP A 125 -4.69 7.50 -3.95
C TRP A 125 -3.92 7.09 -2.71
N ILE A 126 -2.62 6.91 -2.84
CA ILE A 126 -1.75 6.45 -1.76
C ILE A 126 -0.70 7.51 -1.43
N VAL A 127 -0.41 7.65 -0.13
CA VAL A 127 0.55 8.63 0.38
C VAL A 127 1.40 8.01 1.47
N GLY A 128 2.64 8.45 1.60
CA GLY A 128 3.49 8.09 2.74
C GLY A 128 3.10 8.84 3.99
N ASP A 129 3.22 8.19 5.15
CA ASP A 129 2.93 8.83 6.44
C ASP A 129 3.90 9.98 6.75
N ASN A 130 5.10 9.96 6.16
CA ASN A 130 6.03 11.07 6.16
C ASN A 130 5.87 11.93 4.89
N LEU A 131 4.97 12.90 4.95
CA LEU A 131 4.62 13.75 3.80
C LEU A 131 5.83 14.52 3.21
N SER A 132 6.82 14.84 4.04
CA SER A 132 8.00 15.62 3.62
C SER A 132 9.04 14.76 2.88
N ASN A 133 9.00 13.44 3.06
CA ASN A 133 9.99 12.52 2.49
C ASN A 133 9.32 11.26 1.94
N SER A 134 8.41 11.44 0.97
CA SER A 134 7.73 10.34 0.31
C SER A 134 7.50 10.67 -1.15
N THR A 135 7.88 9.73 -2.03
CA THR A 135 7.44 9.71 -3.43
C THR A 135 6.20 8.83 -3.51
N ASP A 136 5.06 9.42 -3.87
CA ASP A 136 3.76 8.76 -3.81
C ASP A 136 2.77 9.36 -4.82
N SER A 137 1.46 9.15 -4.64
CA SER A 137 0.45 9.62 -5.58
C SER A 137 0.46 11.11 -5.84
N ARG A 138 1.07 11.92 -4.97
CA ARG A 138 1.25 13.37 -5.19
C ARG A 138 2.22 13.62 -6.35
N ASP A 139 3.16 12.69 -6.60
CA ASP A 139 4.16 12.79 -7.66
C ASP A 139 3.70 12.11 -8.96
N TYR A 140 3.21 10.86 -8.86
CA TYR A 140 2.90 10.03 -10.04
C TYR A 140 1.41 9.81 -10.30
N GLY A 141 0.52 10.33 -9.44
CA GLY A 141 -0.92 10.23 -9.62
C GLY A 141 -1.55 8.96 -9.03
N PRO A 142 -2.83 8.68 -9.37
CA PRO A 142 -3.58 7.54 -8.85
C PRO A 142 -2.96 6.21 -9.26
N VAL A 143 -2.98 5.24 -8.34
CA VAL A 143 -2.41 3.89 -8.55
C VAL A 143 -3.54 2.90 -8.87
N PRO A 144 -3.43 2.10 -9.94
CA PRO A 144 -4.39 1.04 -10.22
C PRO A 144 -4.47 0.04 -9.06
N ILE A 145 -5.68 -0.34 -8.65
CA ILE A 145 -5.88 -1.37 -7.61
C ILE A 145 -5.20 -2.69 -7.99
N ALA A 146 -5.09 -2.99 -9.28
CA ALA A 146 -4.41 -4.19 -9.78
C ALA A 146 -2.91 -4.26 -9.39
N MET A 147 -2.29 -3.14 -9.06
CA MET A 147 -0.89 -3.09 -8.60
C MET A 147 -0.74 -3.32 -7.09
N VAL A 148 -1.85 -3.39 -6.35
CA VAL A 148 -1.84 -3.67 -4.92
C VAL A 148 -1.55 -5.14 -4.69
N LYS A 149 -0.48 -5.43 -3.95
CA LYS A 149 -0.07 -6.80 -3.60
C LYS A 149 -0.87 -7.35 -2.41
N GLY A 150 -1.26 -6.49 -1.48
CA GLY A 150 -2.05 -6.87 -0.31
C GLY A 150 -2.11 -5.78 0.75
N LYS A 151 -2.80 -6.10 1.85
CA LYS A 151 -2.97 -5.25 3.02
C LYS A 151 -1.90 -5.56 4.07
N VAL A 152 -1.29 -4.54 4.62
CA VAL A 152 -0.42 -4.62 5.79
C VAL A 152 -1.27 -4.47 7.04
N THR A 153 -1.12 -5.41 7.98
CA THR A 153 -1.96 -5.44 9.19
C THR A 153 -1.16 -5.30 10.47
N HIS A 154 0.06 -5.83 10.51
CA HIS A 154 0.89 -5.80 11.69
C HIS A 154 2.34 -5.47 11.32
N ARG A 155 3.03 -4.80 12.24
CA ARG A 155 4.48 -4.81 12.30
C ARG A 155 4.87 -6.04 13.12
N ILE A 156 5.74 -6.88 12.56
CA ILE A 156 6.15 -8.17 13.18
C ILE A 156 7.60 -8.16 13.63
N TRP A 157 8.39 -7.18 13.18
CA TRP A 157 9.79 -6.98 13.55
C TRP A 157 10.13 -5.51 13.61
N HIS A 158 10.78 -5.08 14.70
CA HIS A 158 11.18 -3.69 14.94
C HIS A 158 12.54 -3.63 15.64
N ARG A 159 13.49 -2.89 15.09
CA ARG A 159 14.81 -2.62 15.69
C ARG A 159 15.54 -3.88 16.22
N GLY A 160 15.44 -5.00 15.51
CA GLY A 160 16.10 -6.24 15.90
C GLY A 160 15.32 -7.17 16.83
N TRP A 161 14.08 -6.82 17.21
CA TRP A 161 13.23 -7.57 18.11
C TRP A 161 11.91 -7.96 17.47
N LEU A 162 11.37 -9.11 17.93
CA LEU A 162 10.01 -9.50 17.56
C LEU A 162 9.02 -8.47 18.12
N ASP A 163 8.19 -7.93 17.24
CA ASP A 163 7.15 -6.97 17.57
C ASP A 163 5.82 -7.44 16.95
N TRP A 164 4.74 -7.33 17.70
CA TRP A 164 3.41 -7.67 17.20
C TRP A 164 2.46 -6.50 17.40
N THR A 165 2.74 -5.42 16.66
CA THR A 165 1.96 -4.19 16.75
C THR A 165 0.96 -4.12 15.60
N THR A 166 -0.33 -4.00 15.91
CA THR A 166 -1.38 -3.81 14.91
C THR A 166 -1.25 -2.43 14.28
N LEU A 167 -1.17 -2.40 12.96
CA LEU A 167 -1.13 -1.19 12.16
C LEU A 167 -2.54 -0.91 11.64
N GLY A 168 -3.30 -0.17 12.43
CA GLY A 168 -4.68 0.21 12.12
C GLY A 168 -4.79 1.38 11.12
N PRO A 169 -6.02 1.68 10.69
CA PRO A 169 -6.28 2.88 9.90
C PRO A 169 -6.04 4.11 10.78
N ASN A 170 -4.95 4.82 10.53
CA ASN A 170 -4.67 6.08 11.20
C ASN A 170 -4.77 7.22 10.20
N MET A 171 -5.84 8.00 10.30
CA MET A 171 -6.12 9.16 9.45
C MET A 171 -6.01 10.48 10.23
N SER A 172 -5.56 10.44 11.49
CA SER A 172 -5.61 11.58 12.40
C SER A 172 -4.77 12.79 11.94
N TYR A 173 -3.74 12.56 11.14
CA TYR A 173 -2.86 13.63 10.61
C TYR A 173 -3.28 14.14 9.23
N LEU A 174 -4.31 13.54 8.62
CA LEU A 174 -4.74 13.93 7.26
C LEU A 174 -5.86 14.97 7.28
N GLY A 175 -6.38 15.31 8.45
CA GLY A 175 -7.51 16.22 8.57
C GLY A 175 -8.81 15.70 7.92
N PRO A 176 -9.92 16.41 8.03
CA PRO A 176 -11.12 16.13 7.26
C PRO A 176 -10.80 16.33 5.77
N SER A 177 -11.31 15.42 4.92
CA SER A 177 -11.17 15.58 3.46
C SER A 177 -11.61 16.98 3.05
N PRO A 178 -10.75 17.76 2.38
CA PRO A 178 -11.14 19.10 1.94
C PRO A 178 -12.33 19.00 1.00
N VAL A 179 -13.38 19.76 1.28
CA VAL A 179 -14.47 19.92 0.33
C VAL A 179 -13.96 20.86 -0.76
N PRO A 180 -13.77 20.40 -1.99
CA PRO A 180 -13.26 21.26 -3.04
C PRO A 180 -14.26 22.39 -3.33
N PRO A 181 -13.79 23.61 -3.59
CA PRO A 181 -14.66 24.67 -4.03
C PRO A 181 -15.35 24.29 -5.36
N PRO A 182 -16.59 24.73 -5.59
CA PRO A 182 -17.32 24.44 -6.82
C PRO A 182 -16.49 24.80 -8.07
N GLY A 183 -16.32 23.85 -8.99
CA GLY A 183 -15.58 24.04 -10.25
C GLY A 183 -14.08 23.79 -10.20
N SER A 184 -13.49 23.45 -9.05
CA SER A 184 -12.04 23.24 -8.91
C SER A 184 -11.54 21.84 -9.31
N VAL A 185 -12.45 20.89 -9.53
CA VAL A 185 -12.11 19.52 -9.89
C VAL A 185 -11.87 19.41 -11.38
N GLN A 186 -10.62 19.27 -11.79
CA GLN A 186 -10.28 19.01 -13.19
C GLN A 186 -10.12 17.50 -13.43
N PRO A 187 -10.81 16.91 -14.43
CA PRO A 187 -10.46 15.58 -14.92
C PRO A 187 -9.11 15.69 -15.63
N ARG A 188 -8.14 14.85 -15.26
CA ARG A 188 -6.94 14.69 -16.12
C ARG A 188 -7.39 14.02 -17.41
N PRO A 189 -6.98 14.51 -18.59
CA PRO A 189 -7.08 13.72 -19.81
C PRO A 189 -6.24 12.45 -19.63
N LEU A 190 -6.80 11.32 -20.07
CA LEU A 190 -6.16 9.99 -20.14
C LEU A 190 -4.97 10.02 -21.10
#